data_63a86169c260befe26964889c999592a
#
_entry.id   63a86169c260befe26964889c999592a
#
_cell.length_a   1.000
_cell.length_b   1.000
_cell.length_c   1.000
_cell.angle_alpha   90.00
_cell.angle_beta   90.00
_cell.angle_gamma   90.00
#
_symmetry.space_group_name_H-M   'P 1'
#
loop_
_entity.id
_entity.type
_entity.pdbx_description
1 polymer ?
#
loop_
_entity_poly.entity_id
_entity_poly.type
_entity_poly.pdbx_seq_one_letter_code
_entity_poly.pdbx_strand_id
1 'polypeptide(L)'
;MSPDSLPPRPEETESQLPLDPWYGRGGPEPPPPGQPPYTRGLRRDGYRSRLWTMRQYAGFGSARSTNQRFHYLLSRGQTGLSVAFDLPTQMGYDSDAPEAAGEVGRVGVAIDTVSDMRLLCQDLPLEQVTTSMTINAPASLLLLMYQLVGEEAGVAP
;
A
#
# COMPACT_ATOMS: atom_id res chain seq x y z
N MET A 1 1.02 -16.13 -1.73
CA MET A 1 2.48 -16.30 -1.96
C MET A 1 3.17 -15.25 -1.08
N SER A 2 4.01 -15.69 -0.14
CA SER A 2 4.84 -14.78 0.65
C SER A 2 5.73 -13.95 -0.30
N PRO A 3 6.07 -12.68 0.04
CA PRO A 3 7.07 -11.91 -0.71
C PRO A 3 8.41 -12.64 -0.86
N ASP A 4 8.69 -13.57 0.06
CA ASP A 4 9.90 -14.41 0.05
C ASP A 4 9.85 -15.59 -0.92
N SER A 5 8.71 -15.81 -1.62
CA SER A 5 8.53 -16.95 -2.53
C SER A 5 8.90 -16.63 -3.98
N LEU A 6 9.33 -15.41 -4.28
CA LEU A 6 9.86 -15.10 -5.61
C LEU A 6 11.29 -15.64 -5.70
N PRO A 7 11.64 -16.28 -6.83
CA PRO A 7 13.01 -16.76 -7.02
C PRO A 7 13.97 -15.58 -6.90
N PRO A 8 15.16 -15.80 -6.30
CA PRO A 8 16.19 -14.79 -6.26
C PRO A 8 16.46 -14.31 -7.69
N ARG A 9 16.66 -13.01 -7.86
CA ARG A 9 16.96 -12.47 -9.18
C ARG A 9 18.29 -13.02 -9.65
N PRO A 10 18.40 -13.33 -10.93
CA PRO A 10 19.64 -13.86 -11.47
C PRO A 10 20.76 -12.85 -11.24
N GLU A 11 21.86 -13.33 -10.67
CA GLU A 11 23.12 -12.59 -10.60
C GLU A 11 23.89 -12.69 -11.92
N GLU A 12 23.38 -13.47 -12.86
CA GLU A 12 23.95 -13.71 -14.18
C GLU A 12 22.86 -13.63 -15.26
N THR A 13 23.26 -13.28 -16.48
CA THR A 13 22.41 -13.38 -17.67
C THR A 13 22.19 -14.84 -18.06
N GLU A 14 21.26 -15.13 -18.98
CA GLU A 14 21.08 -16.47 -19.58
C GLU A 14 22.35 -16.98 -20.25
N SER A 15 23.24 -16.09 -20.67
CA SER A 15 24.56 -16.41 -21.26
C SER A 15 25.67 -16.51 -20.20
N GLN A 16 25.31 -16.63 -18.92
CA GLN A 16 26.26 -16.77 -17.79
C GLN A 16 27.22 -15.58 -17.60
N LEU A 17 26.83 -14.41 -18.04
CA LEU A 17 27.60 -13.19 -17.77
C LEU A 17 27.17 -12.61 -16.41
N PRO A 18 28.11 -12.30 -15.50
CA PRO A 18 27.78 -11.73 -14.20
C PRO A 18 27.10 -10.36 -14.35
N LEU A 19 26.09 -10.12 -13.54
CA LEU A 19 25.36 -8.85 -13.48
C LEU A 19 25.70 -8.12 -12.19
N ASP A 20 26.34 -6.95 -12.32
CA ASP A 20 26.53 -6.07 -11.18
C ASP A 20 25.20 -5.48 -10.67
N PRO A 21 25.13 -5.14 -9.39
CA PRO A 21 23.95 -4.48 -8.81
C PRO A 21 23.61 -3.15 -9.50
N TRP A 22 24.61 -2.46 -10.01
CA TRP A 22 24.49 -1.20 -10.77
C TRP A 22 25.73 -0.99 -11.63
N TYR A 23 25.57 -0.17 -12.67
CA TYR A 23 26.65 0.15 -13.61
C TYR A 23 26.93 1.65 -13.63
N GLY A 24 28.21 2.03 -13.69
CA GLY A 24 28.69 3.38 -13.89
C GLY A 24 29.33 3.58 -15.25
N ARG A 25 29.58 4.83 -15.63
CA ARG A 25 30.20 5.17 -16.91
C ARG A 25 31.72 5.33 -16.84
N GLY A 26 32.31 5.27 -15.64
CA GLY A 26 33.72 5.66 -15.40
C GLY A 26 33.90 7.18 -15.51
N GLY A 27 34.55 7.78 -14.52
CA GLY A 27 34.72 9.23 -14.41
C GLY A 27 34.16 9.78 -13.09
N PRO A 28 34.00 11.10 -12.93
CA PRO A 28 33.34 11.67 -11.75
C PRO A 28 31.89 11.28 -11.74
N GLU A 29 31.61 10.19 -11.02
CA GLU A 29 30.26 9.61 -10.94
C GLU A 29 29.48 10.15 -9.76
N PRO A 30 28.13 10.30 -9.91
CA PRO A 30 27.28 10.53 -8.78
C PRO A 30 27.38 9.36 -7.79
N PRO A 31 27.04 9.56 -6.50
CA PRO A 31 27.04 8.50 -5.51
C PRO A 31 26.28 7.26 -5.97
N PRO A 32 26.67 6.06 -5.51
CA PRO A 32 25.94 4.82 -5.83
C PRO A 32 24.49 4.89 -5.37
N PRO A 33 23.60 4.01 -5.88
CA PRO A 33 22.22 3.93 -5.41
C PRO A 33 22.13 3.78 -3.89
N GLY A 34 21.10 4.32 -3.27
CA GLY A 34 20.90 4.27 -1.82
C GLY A 34 21.68 5.30 -1.01
N GLN A 35 22.41 6.21 -1.66
CA GLN A 35 23.15 7.30 -1.01
C GLN A 35 22.65 8.68 -1.46
N PRO A 36 22.64 9.68 -0.56
CA PRO A 36 22.34 11.06 -0.95
C PRO A 36 23.25 11.56 -2.08
N PRO A 37 22.74 12.35 -3.01
CA PRO A 37 21.38 12.88 -3.17
C PRO A 37 20.38 11.96 -3.88
N TYR A 38 20.56 10.64 -3.82
CA TYR A 38 19.66 9.60 -4.33
C TYR A 38 19.34 9.67 -5.84
N THR A 39 20.25 10.21 -6.62
CA THR A 39 20.09 10.40 -8.08
C THR A 39 19.97 9.08 -8.85
N ARG A 40 20.35 7.96 -8.23
CA ARG A 40 20.27 6.61 -8.79
C ARG A 40 19.24 5.71 -8.06
N GLY A 41 18.38 6.30 -7.21
CA GLY A 41 17.34 5.59 -6.47
C GLY A 41 17.64 5.42 -4.98
N LEU A 42 16.57 5.13 -4.24
CA LEU A 42 16.59 5.06 -2.77
C LEU A 42 17.24 3.79 -2.21
N ARG A 43 17.40 2.73 -3.03
CA ARG A 43 17.87 1.43 -2.58
C ARG A 43 19.15 1.06 -3.28
N ARG A 44 20.13 0.58 -2.48
CA ARG A 44 21.45 0.17 -2.98
C ARG A 44 21.36 -0.87 -4.10
N ASP A 45 20.53 -1.88 -3.92
CA ASP A 45 20.42 -3.02 -4.83
C ASP A 45 19.17 -2.93 -5.73
N GLY A 46 18.49 -1.76 -5.75
CA GLY A 46 17.30 -1.54 -6.56
C GLY A 46 16.24 -2.61 -6.31
N TYR A 47 15.77 -3.23 -7.38
CA TYR A 47 14.77 -4.29 -7.30
C TYR A 47 15.34 -5.69 -6.99
N ARG A 48 16.64 -5.83 -6.75
CA ARG A 48 17.22 -7.10 -6.31
C ARG A 48 16.86 -7.40 -4.86
N SER A 49 16.88 -6.40 -3.99
CA SER A 49 16.51 -6.55 -2.58
C SER A 49 15.01 -6.62 -2.36
N ARG A 50 14.23 -5.86 -3.14
CA ARG A 50 12.77 -5.85 -3.06
C ARG A 50 12.16 -5.42 -4.37
N LEU A 51 11.17 -6.16 -4.86
CA LEU A 51 10.36 -5.79 -6.01
C LEU A 51 9.55 -4.51 -5.74
N TRP A 52 9.03 -3.92 -6.82
CA TRP A 52 8.04 -2.84 -6.71
C TRP A 52 6.79 -3.32 -5.98
N THR A 53 6.13 -2.40 -5.33
CA THR A 53 4.85 -2.67 -4.69
C THR A 53 3.77 -2.85 -5.75
N MET A 54 3.08 -4.00 -5.70
CA MET A 54 1.92 -4.27 -6.53
C MET A 54 0.65 -4.03 -5.71
N ARG A 55 -0.21 -3.14 -6.19
CA ARG A 55 -1.48 -2.83 -5.52
C ARG A 55 -2.58 -2.53 -6.53
N GLN A 56 -3.80 -2.92 -6.21
CA GLN A 56 -5.01 -2.52 -6.92
C GLN A 56 -5.79 -1.52 -6.07
N TYR A 57 -6.39 -0.55 -6.74
CA TYR A 57 -7.35 0.35 -6.14
C TYR A 57 -8.64 -0.42 -5.90
N ALA A 58 -9.03 -0.58 -4.66
CA ALA A 58 -10.18 -1.39 -4.27
C ALA A 58 -10.92 -0.81 -3.06
N GLY A 59 -12.22 -0.91 -3.12
CA GLY A 59 -13.16 -0.49 -2.06
C GLY A 59 -14.57 -0.50 -2.63
N PHE A 60 -15.51 -1.07 -1.88
CA PHE A 60 -16.92 -1.06 -2.24
C PHE A 60 -17.76 -1.48 -1.02
N GLY A 61 -18.97 -0.96 -0.92
CA GLY A 61 -19.93 -1.35 0.12
C GLY A 61 -19.37 -1.11 1.53
N SER A 62 -19.39 -2.15 2.35
CA SER A 62 -18.94 -2.07 3.74
C SER A 62 -17.44 -2.31 3.92
N ALA A 63 -16.92 -1.86 5.07
CA ALA A 63 -15.55 -2.14 5.50
C ALA A 63 -15.23 -3.64 5.48
N ARG A 64 -16.15 -4.48 5.96
CA ARG A 64 -16.02 -5.95 5.95
C ARG A 64 -15.90 -6.53 4.53
N SER A 65 -16.73 -6.10 3.59
CA SER A 65 -16.65 -6.58 2.20
C SER A 65 -15.34 -6.20 1.53
N THR A 66 -14.88 -4.99 1.78
CA THR A 66 -13.59 -4.49 1.27
C THR A 66 -12.41 -5.21 1.93
N ASN A 67 -12.48 -5.50 3.24
CA ASN A 67 -11.47 -6.32 3.95
C ASN A 67 -11.33 -7.69 3.30
N GLN A 68 -12.44 -8.39 3.02
CA GLN A 68 -12.40 -9.68 2.33
C GLN A 68 -11.75 -9.58 0.96
N ARG A 69 -11.99 -8.49 0.24
CA ARG A 69 -11.32 -8.22 -1.03
C ARG A 69 -9.82 -8.01 -0.87
N PHE A 70 -9.38 -7.30 0.15
CA PHE A 70 -7.96 -7.11 0.44
C PHE A 70 -7.26 -8.42 0.77
N HIS A 71 -7.84 -9.27 1.60
CA HIS A 71 -7.31 -10.62 1.85
C HIS A 71 -7.18 -11.44 0.56
N TYR A 72 -8.19 -11.40 -0.30
CA TYR A 72 -8.11 -12.05 -1.61
C TYR A 72 -6.97 -11.50 -2.45
N LEU A 73 -6.82 -10.20 -2.56
CA LEU A 73 -5.76 -9.55 -3.36
C LEU A 73 -4.36 -9.91 -2.84
N LEU A 74 -4.16 -9.90 -1.52
CA LEU A 74 -2.90 -10.31 -0.90
C LEU A 74 -2.60 -11.79 -1.17
N SER A 75 -3.62 -12.66 -1.09
CA SER A 75 -3.46 -14.07 -1.41
C SER A 75 -3.10 -14.34 -2.88
N ARG A 76 -3.33 -13.36 -3.75
CA ARG A 76 -2.97 -13.37 -5.18
C ARG A 76 -1.64 -12.69 -5.50
N GLY A 77 -0.86 -12.34 -4.47
CA GLY A 77 0.50 -11.83 -4.64
C GLY A 77 0.60 -10.31 -4.67
N GLN A 78 -0.44 -9.57 -4.29
CA GLN A 78 -0.28 -8.14 -4.06
C GLN A 78 0.58 -7.89 -2.82
N THR A 79 1.36 -6.82 -2.86
CA THR A 79 2.31 -6.44 -1.82
C THR A 79 1.99 -5.09 -1.18
N GLY A 80 0.86 -4.52 -1.55
CA GLY A 80 0.33 -3.29 -0.98
C GLY A 80 -1.16 -3.15 -1.23
N LEU A 81 -1.76 -2.22 -0.52
CA LEU A 81 -3.18 -1.93 -0.57
C LEU A 81 -3.42 -0.50 -1.06
N SER A 82 -4.49 -0.29 -1.81
CA SER A 82 -4.94 1.04 -2.20
C SER A 82 -6.44 1.13 -1.96
N VAL A 83 -6.83 2.00 -1.02
CA VAL A 83 -8.22 2.10 -0.57
C VAL A 83 -9.00 3.08 -1.43
N ALA A 84 -10.11 2.63 -1.99
CA ALA A 84 -11.12 3.46 -2.63
C ALA A 84 -12.22 3.76 -1.61
N PHE A 85 -12.32 5.01 -1.16
CA PHE A 85 -13.42 5.46 -0.31
C PHE A 85 -14.62 5.89 -1.16
N ASP A 86 -15.82 5.72 -0.63
CA ASP A 86 -17.04 6.21 -1.26
C ASP A 86 -17.13 7.74 -1.23
N LEU A 87 -18.07 8.29 -1.97
CA LEU A 87 -18.20 9.73 -2.09
C LEU A 87 -18.53 10.42 -0.76
N PRO A 88 -19.48 9.92 0.08
CA PRO A 88 -19.71 10.52 1.40
C PRO A 88 -18.46 10.59 2.26
N THR A 89 -17.70 9.49 2.39
CA THR A 89 -16.44 9.48 3.13
C THR A 89 -15.43 10.50 2.57
N GLN A 90 -15.31 10.62 1.23
CA GLN A 90 -14.42 11.60 0.63
C GLN A 90 -14.83 13.04 0.89
N MET A 91 -16.12 13.29 1.02
CA MET A 91 -16.69 14.63 1.31
C MET A 91 -16.72 14.95 2.81
N GLY A 92 -16.50 13.95 3.68
CA GLY A 92 -16.56 14.11 5.12
C GLY A 92 -17.98 14.07 5.68
N TYR A 93 -18.88 13.36 5.00
CA TYR A 93 -20.23 13.06 5.48
C TYR A 93 -20.28 11.68 6.10
N ASP A 94 -21.03 11.54 7.18
CA ASP A 94 -21.39 10.25 7.74
C ASP A 94 -22.43 9.56 6.83
N SER A 95 -22.48 8.24 6.86
CA SER A 95 -23.37 7.45 5.97
C SER A 95 -24.87 7.69 6.22
N ASP A 96 -25.24 8.19 7.40
CA ASP A 96 -26.61 8.53 7.75
C ASP A 96 -26.99 10.00 7.44
N ALA A 97 -26.06 10.79 6.93
CA ALA A 97 -26.34 12.16 6.52
C ALA A 97 -27.30 12.18 5.31
N PRO A 98 -28.25 13.12 5.25
CA PRO A 98 -29.15 13.24 4.10
C PRO A 98 -28.42 13.40 2.77
N GLU A 99 -27.26 14.06 2.78
CA GLU A 99 -26.40 14.31 1.62
C GLU A 99 -25.73 13.04 1.10
N ALA A 100 -25.58 12.01 1.95
CA ALA A 100 -24.99 10.73 1.59
C ALA A 100 -25.98 9.77 0.89
N ALA A 101 -27.27 10.13 0.87
CA ALA A 101 -28.33 9.24 0.38
C ALA A 101 -28.07 8.77 -1.06
N GLY A 102 -28.02 7.45 -1.25
CA GLY A 102 -27.81 6.82 -2.55
C GLY A 102 -26.36 6.70 -3.01
N GLU A 103 -25.39 7.22 -2.25
CA GLU A 103 -23.96 7.16 -2.61
C GLU A 103 -23.11 6.31 -1.65
N VAL A 104 -23.67 5.93 -0.49
CA VAL A 104 -22.99 5.13 0.53
C VAL A 104 -22.53 3.77 -0.03
N GLY A 105 -21.24 3.50 0.02
CA GLY A 105 -20.65 2.23 -0.42
C GLY A 105 -20.71 1.95 -1.92
N ARG A 106 -21.14 2.89 -2.75
CA ARG A 106 -21.44 2.67 -4.18
C ARG A 106 -20.19 2.62 -5.05
N VAL A 107 -19.28 3.58 -4.90
CA VAL A 107 -18.05 3.71 -5.71
C VAL A 107 -16.80 3.53 -4.88
N GLY A 108 -16.92 3.12 -3.64
CA GLY A 108 -15.84 2.90 -2.69
C GLY A 108 -16.40 2.34 -1.39
N VAL A 109 -15.54 2.21 -0.39
CA VAL A 109 -15.92 1.75 0.94
C VAL A 109 -16.34 2.93 1.81
N ALA A 110 -17.46 2.77 2.51
CA ALA A 110 -17.92 3.71 3.53
C ALA A 110 -17.13 3.50 4.83
N ILE A 111 -16.57 4.58 5.37
CA ILE A 111 -15.84 4.63 6.64
C ILE A 111 -16.30 5.86 7.41
N ASP A 112 -17.12 5.65 8.43
CA ASP A 112 -17.65 6.72 9.28
C ASP A 112 -16.88 6.81 10.59
N THR A 113 -16.40 5.68 11.11
CA THR A 113 -15.85 5.56 12.44
C THR A 113 -14.55 4.79 12.47
N VAL A 114 -13.81 4.91 13.59
CA VAL A 114 -12.63 4.05 13.84
C VAL A 114 -13.02 2.55 13.89
N SER A 115 -14.27 2.21 14.22
CA SER A 115 -14.74 0.82 14.19
C SER A 115 -14.81 0.27 12.77
N ASP A 116 -15.19 1.10 11.79
CA ASP A 116 -15.17 0.71 10.38
C ASP A 116 -13.72 0.55 9.88
N MET A 117 -12.83 1.44 10.31
CA MET A 117 -11.40 1.29 9.99
C MET A 117 -10.81 0.01 10.59
N ARG A 118 -11.19 -0.37 11.83
CA ARG A 118 -10.79 -1.67 12.41
C ARG A 118 -11.28 -2.84 11.57
N LEU A 119 -12.55 -2.82 11.14
CA LEU A 119 -13.10 -3.87 10.27
C LEU A 119 -12.41 -3.90 8.91
N LEU A 120 -12.07 -2.75 8.35
CA LEU A 120 -11.33 -2.65 7.09
C LEU A 120 -9.94 -3.28 7.19
N CYS A 121 -9.25 -3.05 8.31
CA CYS A 121 -7.88 -3.51 8.54
C CYS A 121 -7.79 -4.87 9.25
N GLN A 122 -8.92 -5.47 9.60
CA GLN A 122 -8.94 -6.69 10.40
C GLN A 122 -8.08 -7.81 9.79
N ASP A 123 -7.16 -8.35 10.61
CA ASP A 123 -6.26 -9.46 10.24
C ASP A 123 -5.38 -9.21 9.00
N LEU A 124 -5.22 -7.96 8.58
CA LEU A 124 -4.28 -7.60 7.52
C LEU A 124 -2.86 -7.49 8.09
N PRO A 125 -1.83 -7.94 7.33
CA PRO A 125 -0.44 -7.89 7.79
C PRO A 125 0.14 -6.47 7.62
N LEU A 126 -0.33 -5.51 8.44
CA LEU A 126 -0.02 -4.07 8.29
C LEU A 126 1.49 -3.76 8.36
N GLU A 127 2.28 -4.58 9.06
CA GLU A 127 3.75 -4.44 9.07
C GLU A 127 4.42 -4.82 7.74
N GLN A 128 3.77 -5.64 6.92
CA GLN A 128 4.35 -6.21 5.71
C GLN A 128 3.89 -5.50 4.45
N VAL A 129 2.74 -4.82 4.51
CA VAL A 129 2.15 -4.14 3.36
C VAL A 129 2.19 -2.63 3.52
N THR A 130 2.25 -1.93 2.39
CA THR A 130 2.07 -0.48 2.39
C THR A 130 0.65 -0.16 1.96
N THR A 131 0.03 0.80 2.63
CA THR A 131 -1.32 1.25 2.30
C THR A 131 -1.29 2.64 1.70
N SER A 132 -2.04 2.86 0.63
CA SER A 132 -2.34 4.18 0.08
C SER A 132 -3.83 4.45 0.16
N MET A 133 -4.17 5.71 0.36
CA MET A 133 -5.55 6.18 0.46
C MET A 133 -5.73 7.35 -0.49
N THR A 134 -6.75 7.29 -1.35
CA THR A 134 -7.10 8.42 -2.22
C THR A 134 -8.16 9.24 -1.51
N ILE A 135 -7.73 10.30 -0.85
CA ILE A 135 -8.59 11.13 0.02
C ILE A 135 -8.06 12.56 0.07
N ASN A 136 -8.93 13.54 0.33
CA ASN A 136 -8.58 14.96 0.42
C ASN A 136 -9.07 15.58 1.73
N ALA A 137 -10.30 16.07 1.78
CA ALA A 137 -10.80 16.85 2.91
C ALA A 137 -10.67 16.14 4.28
N PRO A 138 -11.15 14.91 4.47
CA PRO A 138 -11.04 14.17 5.74
C PRO A 138 -9.72 13.37 5.88
N ALA A 139 -8.70 13.63 5.05
CA ALA A 139 -7.48 12.83 5.03
C ALA A 139 -6.79 12.72 6.39
N SER A 140 -6.73 13.80 7.15
CA SER A 140 -6.13 13.81 8.48
C SER A 140 -6.88 12.91 9.47
N LEU A 141 -8.21 12.91 9.41
CA LEU A 141 -9.04 12.08 10.27
C LEU A 141 -8.87 10.58 9.95
N LEU A 142 -8.92 10.23 8.66
CA LEU A 142 -8.72 8.84 8.22
C LEU A 142 -7.30 8.34 8.50
N LEU A 143 -6.29 9.21 8.38
CA LEU A 143 -4.93 8.86 8.76
C LEU A 143 -4.82 8.57 10.26
N LEU A 144 -5.44 9.38 11.11
CA LEU A 144 -5.47 9.13 12.55
C LEU A 144 -6.22 7.85 12.92
N MET A 145 -7.35 7.57 12.27
CA MET A 145 -8.06 6.29 12.46
C MET A 145 -7.17 5.11 12.06
N TYR A 146 -6.46 5.19 10.95
CA TYR A 146 -5.54 4.15 10.48
C TYR A 146 -4.36 3.97 11.43
N GLN A 147 -3.79 5.07 11.94
CA GLN A 147 -2.71 5.03 12.93
C GLN A 147 -3.18 4.34 14.22
N LEU A 148 -4.35 4.72 14.76
CA LEU A 148 -4.93 4.08 15.95
C LEU A 148 -5.08 2.56 15.79
N VAL A 149 -5.58 2.13 14.63
CA VAL A 149 -5.72 0.70 14.32
C VAL A 149 -4.36 0.01 14.22
N GLY A 150 -3.36 0.67 13.65
CA GLY A 150 -1.99 0.15 13.61
C GLY A 150 -1.40 0.00 15.01
N GLU A 151 -1.55 1.00 15.86
CA GLU A 151 -1.09 0.97 17.28
C GLU A 151 -1.79 -0.16 18.07
N GLU A 152 -3.11 -0.31 17.91
CA GLU A 152 -3.87 -1.41 18.52
C GLU A 152 -3.39 -2.79 18.05
N ALA A 153 -2.93 -2.91 16.80
CA ALA A 153 -2.34 -4.12 16.24
C ALA A 153 -0.86 -4.33 16.64
N GLY A 154 -0.27 -3.39 17.40
CA GLY A 154 1.13 -3.46 17.82
C GLY A 154 2.14 -3.06 16.72
N VAL A 155 1.70 -2.43 15.65
CA VAL A 155 2.56 -1.93 14.59
C VAL A 155 3.20 -0.62 15.04
N ALA A 156 4.52 -0.53 14.94
CA ALA A 156 5.23 0.71 15.24
C ALA A 156 4.90 1.82 14.22
N PRO A 157 4.78 3.07 14.64
CA PRO A 157 4.50 4.21 13.77
C PRO A 157 5.63 4.48 12.77
#